data_317ae684b12f7dc4eeec0197f92af928
#
_entry.id   317ae684b12f7dc4eeec0197f92af928
#
_cell.length_a   1.000
_cell.length_b   1.000
_cell.length_c   1.000
_cell.angle_alpha   90.00
_cell.angle_beta   90.00
_cell.angle_gamma   90.00
#
_symmetry.space_group_name_H-M   'P 1'
#
loop_
_entity.id
_entity.type
_entity.pdbx_description
1 polymer ?
#
loop_
_entity_poly.entity_id
_entity_poly.type
_entity_poly.pdbx_seq_one_letter_code
_entity_poly.pdbx_strand_id
1 'polypeptide(L)'
;MRTSQYILATLKETPSDAEIVSHQLMLRAGMIRRVASGLYTWLPSGLRVLRKVENIVREEMDKSGAIEMLMPVIQPADLWEESGRWEQFGPELMRFTDRHNRTFALGPTHEEVITDFVRKEVSSYKQLPLTLYQVQTKVRDERRPRFGVMRAREFTMKDAYSFHLSEECLDATYQVMHKAYCNIFDRLGLDYRPVIADTGSIGGSVSHEFHVLAESGEDAIAFSDKSDYAANIEKAEALAPSEARPAAAKELKAFPTPDAKTIDELKKHYGVKPHRSVKTLIVYGVPNEDGQRGLVALVIRGDHELNELKAEKHPLVDSPLEMANEADIIAAIGAKPGSLGPVGLIMPILVDRTANVMADFVAGANKDDEHYSGINWDRDVTEYEVADLRNIVEGDPSPCGNGTLHIKRGIEVGHIFQLGTKYSEAMKAGVLNESGKNQIMTMGCYGIGVSRIVAAAIEQNNDQYGIIWPQPIAPFDLAIVPMNMHKSHRIPDIANNLYNGLKAAGLDVLFDDRKERPGVMFNDMELLGVPFTLVIGERNLDENKVELKNRRTGEKLMIDIDTAVEAIKAAMNA
;
A
#
# COMPACT_ATOMS: atom_id res chain seq x y z
N MET A 1 23.62 24.60 -5.52
CA MET A 1 24.50 23.83 -4.58
C MET A 1 25.76 23.38 -5.34
N ARG A 2 26.93 23.32 -4.68
CA ARG A 2 28.18 22.80 -5.28
C ARG A 2 28.52 21.44 -4.65
N THR A 3 28.99 20.52 -5.48
CA THR A 3 29.36 19.17 -4.98
C THR A 3 30.54 19.18 -4.02
N SER A 4 31.49 20.15 -4.16
CA SER A 4 32.57 20.36 -3.19
C SER A 4 32.09 20.74 -1.78
N GLN A 5 30.85 21.20 -1.65
CA GLN A 5 30.21 21.62 -0.38
C GLN A 5 28.97 20.76 -0.05
N TYR A 6 28.83 19.62 -0.73
CA TYR A 6 27.66 18.75 -0.61
C TYR A 6 28.06 17.29 -0.48
N ILE A 7 27.39 16.55 0.39
CA ILE A 7 27.65 15.12 0.53
C ILE A 7 26.91 14.36 -0.59
N LEU A 8 27.60 14.11 -1.69
CA LEU A 8 27.14 13.25 -2.77
C LEU A 8 27.64 11.82 -2.49
N ALA A 9 26.92 11.07 -1.70
CA ALA A 9 27.36 9.77 -1.16
C ALA A 9 26.95 8.60 -2.07
N THR A 10 27.31 8.67 -3.37
CA THR A 10 27.01 7.60 -4.33
C THR A 10 27.84 6.32 -4.10
N LEU A 11 27.25 5.15 -4.41
CA LEU A 11 27.90 3.86 -4.35
C LEU A 11 27.94 3.21 -5.75
N LYS A 12 29.07 2.59 -6.10
CA LYS A 12 29.20 1.85 -7.36
C LYS A 12 28.41 0.54 -7.34
N GLU A 13 28.52 -0.18 -6.24
CA GLU A 13 27.93 -1.50 -6.08
C GLU A 13 26.61 -1.43 -5.30
N THR A 14 25.73 -2.37 -5.62
CA THR A 14 24.47 -2.54 -4.89
C THR A 14 24.74 -3.32 -3.61
N PRO A 15 24.33 -2.81 -2.43
CA PRO A 15 24.40 -3.60 -1.20
C PRO A 15 23.59 -4.90 -1.31
N SER A 16 24.15 -5.99 -0.77
CA SER A 16 23.58 -7.35 -0.93
C SER A 16 22.25 -7.55 -0.21
N ASP A 17 21.89 -6.69 0.72
CA ASP A 17 20.64 -6.71 1.48
C ASP A 17 19.50 -5.91 0.83
N ALA A 18 19.76 -5.29 -0.33
CA ALA A 18 18.76 -4.53 -1.07
C ALA A 18 18.12 -5.39 -2.16
N GLU A 19 16.87 -5.77 -1.97
CA GLU A 19 16.15 -6.70 -2.85
C GLU A 19 15.45 -5.99 -4.03
N ILE A 20 14.69 -4.93 -3.75
CA ILE A 20 13.91 -4.20 -4.76
C ILE A 20 14.65 -2.99 -5.32
N VAL A 21 14.25 -2.53 -6.51
CA VAL A 21 14.94 -1.47 -7.26
C VAL A 21 15.00 -0.16 -6.48
N SER A 22 13.91 0.27 -5.84
CA SER A 22 13.91 1.51 -5.05
C SER A 22 14.90 1.46 -3.90
N HIS A 23 14.98 0.35 -3.16
CA HIS A 23 15.94 0.19 -2.07
C HIS A 23 17.39 0.24 -2.58
N GLN A 24 17.67 -0.48 -3.67
CA GLN A 24 18.98 -0.47 -4.32
C GLN A 24 19.41 0.93 -4.77
N LEU A 25 18.52 1.62 -5.48
CA LEU A 25 18.83 2.95 -6.02
C LEU A 25 18.90 4.03 -4.93
N MET A 26 18.06 3.98 -3.90
CA MET A 26 18.15 4.93 -2.78
C MET A 26 19.48 4.81 -2.02
N LEU A 27 20.00 3.58 -1.82
CA LEU A 27 21.33 3.37 -1.23
C LEU A 27 22.44 3.82 -2.18
N ARG A 28 22.38 3.41 -3.45
CA ARG A 28 23.41 3.74 -4.45
C ARG A 28 23.48 5.23 -4.77
N ALA A 29 22.34 5.90 -4.90
CA ALA A 29 22.28 7.33 -5.14
C ALA A 29 22.61 8.20 -3.91
N GLY A 30 22.90 7.59 -2.77
CA GLY A 30 23.24 8.33 -1.56
C GLY A 30 22.05 9.11 -0.99
N MET A 31 20.85 8.53 -1.03
CA MET A 31 19.65 9.13 -0.48
C MET A 31 19.39 8.71 0.97
N ILE A 32 19.73 7.49 1.29
CA ILE A 32 19.57 6.90 2.64
C ILE A 32 20.80 6.09 3.05
N ARG A 33 20.95 5.89 4.38
CA ARG A 33 21.88 4.91 4.98
C ARG A 33 21.19 4.18 6.10
N ARG A 34 21.40 2.86 6.13
CA ARG A 34 20.86 2.01 7.17
C ARG A 34 21.59 2.24 8.50
N VAL A 35 20.84 2.47 9.57
CA VAL A 35 21.32 2.51 10.96
C VAL A 35 21.10 1.15 11.61
N ALA A 36 19.89 0.62 11.48
CA ALA A 36 19.48 -0.71 11.91
C ALA A 36 18.38 -1.24 11.00
N SER A 37 17.89 -2.46 11.25
CA SER A 37 16.79 -3.03 10.47
C SER A 37 15.54 -2.15 10.58
N GLY A 38 15.07 -1.60 9.45
CA GLY A 38 13.91 -0.71 9.37
C GLY A 38 14.17 0.73 9.86
N LEU A 39 15.42 1.11 10.15
CA LEU A 39 15.80 2.46 10.58
C LEU A 39 16.85 3.05 9.63
N TYR A 40 16.55 4.20 9.05
CA TYR A 40 17.38 4.83 8.03
C TYR A 40 17.66 6.30 8.34
N THR A 41 18.90 6.72 8.09
CA THR A 41 19.26 8.13 7.99
C THR A 41 18.96 8.61 6.58
N TRP A 42 18.17 9.67 6.44
CA TRP A 42 17.97 10.38 5.19
C TRP A 42 19.15 11.31 4.93
N LEU A 43 19.88 11.08 3.85
CA LEU A 43 20.98 11.92 3.43
C LEU A 43 20.48 13.16 2.67
N PRO A 44 21.31 14.19 2.44
CA PRO A 44 20.85 15.46 1.87
C PRO A 44 20.01 15.34 0.59
N SER A 45 20.41 14.49 -0.36
CA SER A 45 19.65 14.31 -1.61
C SER A 45 18.29 13.65 -1.37
N GLY A 46 18.24 12.63 -0.53
CA GLY A 46 16.98 11.96 -0.17
C GLY A 46 16.04 12.87 0.61
N LEU A 47 16.58 13.66 1.54
CA LEU A 47 15.79 14.61 2.33
C LEU A 47 15.17 15.70 1.45
N ARG A 48 15.88 16.15 0.40
CA ARG A 48 15.33 17.13 -0.57
C ARG A 48 14.09 16.57 -1.27
N VAL A 49 14.15 15.33 -1.74
CA VAL A 49 13.00 14.65 -2.38
C VAL A 49 11.86 14.50 -1.38
N LEU A 50 12.13 14.00 -0.16
CA LEU A 50 11.14 13.85 0.91
C LEU A 50 10.42 15.18 1.20
N ARG A 51 11.16 16.29 1.33
CA ARG A 51 10.60 17.62 1.58
C ARG A 51 9.74 18.13 0.43
N LYS A 52 10.12 17.86 -0.84
CA LYS A 52 9.29 18.21 -2.00
C LYS A 52 7.98 17.43 -2.00
N VAL A 53 7.99 16.12 -1.67
CA VAL A 53 6.77 15.33 -1.50
C VAL A 53 5.91 15.89 -0.37
N GLU A 54 6.49 16.15 0.81
CA GLU A 54 5.79 16.77 1.94
C GLU A 54 5.10 18.10 1.57
N ASN A 55 5.79 18.95 0.80
CA ASN A 55 5.24 20.24 0.40
C ASN A 55 4.03 20.10 -0.54
N ILE A 56 4.11 19.19 -1.53
CA ILE A 56 2.96 18.91 -2.40
C ILE A 56 1.77 18.40 -1.59
N VAL A 57 2.02 17.52 -0.62
CA VAL A 57 0.97 17.01 0.29
C VAL A 57 0.35 18.14 1.11
N ARG A 58 1.17 19.03 1.72
CA ARG A 58 0.66 20.18 2.50
C ARG A 58 -0.20 21.11 1.65
N GLU A 59 0.29 21.48 0.47
CA GLU A 59 -0.44 22.37 -0.44
C GLU A 59 -1.83 21.85 -0.81
N GLU A 60 -1.97 20.54 -1.08
CA GLU A 60 -3.28 19.96 -1.39
C GLU A 60 -4.16 19.80 -0.14
N MET A 61 -3.56 19.51 1.02
CA MET A 61 -4.30 19.49 2.29
C MET A 61 -4.83 20.89 2.65
N ASP A 62 -4.01 21.94 2.53
CA ASP A 62 -4.42 23.32 2.78
C ASP A 62 -5.53 23.76 1.81
N LYS A 63 -5.43 23.41 0.52
CA LYS A 63 -6.49 23.66 -0.47
C LYS A 63 -7.80 22.94 -0.15
N SER A 64 -7.74 21.79 0.52
CA SER A 64 -8.93 21.06 0.96
C SER A 64 -9.62 21.69 2.18
N GLY A 65 -9.01 22.72 2.78
CA GLY A 65 -9.51 23.40 3.99
C GLY A 65 -9.05 22.73 5.29
N ALA A 66 -8.15 21.75 5.25
CA ALA A 66 -7.57 21.15 6.44
C ALA A 66 -6.53 22.08 7.08
N ILE A 67 -6.41 22.01 8.41
CA ILE A 67 -5.54 22.89 9.21
C ILE A 67 -4.36 22.07 9.75
N GLU A 68 -3.13 22.52 9.48
CA GLU A 68 -1.92 21.83 9.98
C GLU A 68 -1.72 22.08 11.48
N MET A 69 -1.38 21.02 12.20
CA MET A 69 -0.93 21.05 13.59
C MET A 69 0.20 20.05 13.78
N LEU A 70 0.77 19.96 14.96
CA LEU A 70 1.80 18.96 15.29
C LEU A 70 1.54 18.36 16.66
N MET A 71 1.37 17.06 16.72
CA MET A 71 1.13 16.29 17.93
C MET A 71 2.40 15.53 18.37
N PRO A 72 2.53 15.15 19.64
CA PRO A 72 3.69 14.41 20.12
C PRO A 72 3.72 12.97 19.56
N VAL A 73 4.94 12.46 19.32
CA VAL A 73 5.16 11.04 18.95
C VAL A 73 4.98 10.13 20.16
N ILE A 74 5.40 10.60 21.35
CA ILE A 74 5.22 9.87 22.60
C ILE A 74 3.80 10.06 23.10
N GLN A 75 3.10 8.96 23.30
CA GLN A 75 1.66 8.94 23.65
C GLN A 75 1.45 8.18 24.96
N PRO A 76 0.64 8.73 25.90
CA PRO A 76 0.34 8.04 27.15
C PRO A 76 -0.54 6.82 26.92
N ALA A 77 -0.29 5.74 27.68
CA ALA A 77 -1.08 4.50 27.58
C ALA A 77 -2.56 4.72 27.88
N ASP A 78 -2.90 5.62 28.81
CA ASP A 78 -4.27 5.89 29.24
C ASP A 78 -5.22 6.19 28.07
N LEU A 79 -4.75 6.93 27.04
CA LEU A 79 -5.57 7.24 25.85
C LEU A 79 -5.85 6.00 25.01
N TRP A 80 -4.88 5.11 24.90
CA TRP A 80 -5.00 3.85 24.17
C TRP A 80 -5.87 2.83 24.90
N GLU A 81 -5.81 2.82 26.24
CA GLU A 81 -6.67 2.02 27.09
C GLU A 81 -8.13 2.52 27.00
N GLU A 82 -8.35 3.85 27.00
CA GLU A 82 -9.66 4.46 26.86
C GLU A 82 -10.33 4.12 25.52
N SER A 83 -9.58 4.07 24.43
CA SER A 83 -10.08 3.66 23.10
C SER A 83 -10.26 2.15 22.97
N GLY A 84 -9.73 1.35 23.91
CA GLY A 84 -9.71 -0.11 23.85
C GLY A 84 -8.63 -0.68 22.93
N ARG A 85 -7.78 0.17 22.30
CA ARG A 85 -6.78 -0.27 21.31
C ARG A 85 -5.43 -0.67 21.92
N TRP A 86 -5.22 -0.45 23.21
CA TRP A 86 -3.96 -0.83 23.85
C TRP A 86 -3.59 -2.29 23.62
N GLU A 87 -4.55 -3.22 23.74
CA GLU A 87 -4.34 -4.63 23.46
C GLU A 87 -4.62 -4.99 21.99
N GLN A 88 -5.65 -4.39 21.39
CA GLN A 88 -6.06 -4.70 20.00
C GLN A 88 -5.01 -4.38 18.95
N PHE A 89 -4.18 -3.34 19.15
CA PHE A 89 -3.14 -2.98 18.20
C PHE A 89 -2.04 -4.03 18.10
N GLY A 90 -1.89 -4.84 19.14
CA GLY A 90 -0.97 -5.96 19.18
C GLY A 90 0.51 -5.55 19.36
N PRO A 91 1.43 -6.43 18.93
CA PRO A 91 2.87 -6.28 19.20
C PRO A 91 3.55 -5.17 18.38
N GLU A 92 2.92 -4.64 17.35
CA GLU A 92 3.47 -3.53 16.56
C GLU A 92 3.42 -2.19 17.31
N LEU A 93 2.63 -2.09 18.39
CA LEU A 93 2.65 -0.94 19.28
C LEU A 93 3.90 -0.99 20.17
N MET A 94 4.88 -0.14 19.86
CA MET A 94 6.13 -0.07 20.63
C MET A 94 5.88 0.63 21.95
N ARG A 95 5.88 -0.14 23.05
CA ARG A 95 5.56 0.31 24.42
C ARG A 95 6.82 0.48 25.23
N PHE A 96 6.83 1.46 26.14
CA PHE A 96 7.92 1.68 27.06
C PHE A 96 7.45 2.34 28.37
N THR A 97 8.31 2.34 29.37
CA THR A 97 8.05 2.95 30.67
C THR A 97 9.07 4.06 30.93
N ASP A 98 8.62 5.21 31.41
CA ASP A 98 9.49 6.30 31.80
C ASP A 98 10.14 6.06 33.19
N ARG A 99 11.03 6.98 33.58
CA ARG A 99 11.72 6.91 34.89
C ARG A 99 10.79 6.97 36.11
N HIS A 100 9.54 7.33 35.95
CA HIS A 100 8.52 7.40 36.99
C HIS A 100 7.53 6.23 36.91
N ASN A 101 7.86 5.17 36.17
CA ASN A 101 7.05 3.99 35.94
C ASN A 101 5.68 4.29 35.27
N ARG A 102 5.59 5.35 34.45
CA ARG A 102 4.41 5.63 33.63
C ARG A 102 4.59 4.97 32.28
N THR A 103 3.54 4.33 31.79
CA THR A 103 3.56 3.61 30.53
C THR A 103 3.19 4.52 29.36
N PHE A 104 3.92 4.40 28.27
CA PHE A 104 3.75 5.16 27.03
C PHE A 104 3.91 4.24 25.82
N ALA A 105 3.49 4.74 24.66
CA ALA A 105 3.81 4.16 23.38
C ALA A 105 4.47 5.19 22.45
N LEU A 106 5.26 4.71 21.48
CA LEU A 106 5.64 5.51 20.32
C LEU A 106 4.51 5.42 19.30
N GLY A 107 3.97 6.57 18.91
CA GLY A 107 2.75 6.66 18.11
C GLY A 107 2.85 6.02 16.72
N PRO A 108 2.14 4.92 16.47
CA PRO A 108 1.99 4.34 15.12
C PRO A 108 0.94 5.10 14.29
N THR A 109 0.05 5.81 14.96
CA THR A 109 -1.06 6.64 14.49
C THR A 109 -1.52 7.57 15.61
N HIS A 110 -2.46 8.49 15.37
CA HIS A 110 -2.81 9.53 16.37
C HIS A 110 -4.33 9.72 16.59
N GLU A 111 -5.17 8.73 16.30
CA GLU A 111 -6.62 8.81 16.53
C GLU A 111 -6.95 9.18 17.98
N GLU A 112 -6.27 8.56 18.95
CA GLU A 112 -6.47 8.80 20.37
C GLU A 112 -6.09 10.21 20.76
N VAL A 113 -4.90 10.67 20.32
CA VAL A 113 -4.37 11.98 20.68
C VAL A 113 -5.21 13.11 20.12
N ILE A 114 -5.63 13.00 18.85
CA ILE A 114 -6.46 14.03 18.21
C ILE A 114 -7.87 14.06 18.78
N THR A 115 -8.44 12.91 19.13
CA THR A 115 -9.75 12.82 19.76
C THR A 115 -9.72 13.46 21.15
N ASP A 116 -8.66 13.20 21.93
CA ASP A 116 -8.45 13.84 23.24
C ASP A 116 -8.30 15.36 23.12
N PHE A 117 -7.57 15.84 22.13
CA PHE A 117 -7.43 17.27 21.85
C PHE A 117 -8.78 17.88 21.50
N VAL A 118 -9.50 17.32 20.52
CA VAL A 118 -10.76 17.90 20.03
C VAL A 118 -11.85 17.89 21.09
N ARG A 119 -12.00 16.83 21.91
CA ARG A 119 -12.99 16.79 23.00
C ARG A 119 -12.78 17.86 24.07
N LYS A 120 -11.56 18.37 24.20
CA LYS A 120 -11.19 19.43 25.17
C LYS A 120 -11.36 20.84 24.61
N GLU A 121 -11.14 21.01 23.32
CA GLU A 121 -11.07 22.33 22.68
C GLU A 121 -12.35 22.69 21.90
N VAL A 122 -13.11 21.68 21.44
CA VAL A 122 -14.33 21.88 20.64
C VAL A 122 -15.56 21.57 21.49
N SER A 123 -16.41 22.57 21.69
CA SER A 123 -17.57 22.47 22.59
C SER A 123 -18.92 22.68 21.90
N SER A 124 -18.94 23.23 20.68
CA SER A 124 -20.15 23.60 19.97
C SER A 124 -20.17 23.09 18.55
N TYR A 125 -21.36 22.67 18.09
CA TYR A 125 -21.60 22.28 16.71
C TYR A 125 -21.18 23.34 15.67
N LYS A 126 -21.16 24.63 16.06
CA LYS A 126 -20.73 25.73 15.17
C LYS A 126 -19.27 25.70 14.79
N GLN A 127 -18.45 24.89 15.49
CA GLN A 127 -17.03 24.70 15.21
C GLN A 127 -16.78 23.54 14.24
N LEU A 128 -17.84 22.84 13.82
CA LEU A 128 -17.80 21.69 12.91
C LEU A 128 -18.39 22.04 11.53
N PRO A 129 -17.99 21.39 10.44
CA PRO A 129 -16.95 20.37 10.39
C PRO A 129 -15.55 20.93 10.62
N LEU A 130 -14.66 20.11 11.19
CA LEU A 130 -13.28 20.48 11.46
C LEU A 130 -12.37 19.39 10.92
N THR A 131 -11.36 19.75 10.13
CA THR A 131 -10.33 18.82 9.64
C THR A 131 -8.95 19.32 10.07
N LEU A 132 -8.23 18.48 10.80
CA LEU A 132 -6.88 18.74 11.31
C LEU A 132 -5.90 17.74 10.72
N TYR A 133 -4.67 18.14 10.38
CA TYR A 133 -3.66 17.23 9.89
C TYR A 133 -2.27 17.55 10.42
N GLN A 134 -1.39 16.58 10.30
CA GLN A 134 0.04 16.74 10.57
C GLN A 134 0.88 15.97 9.55
N VAL A 135 2.14 16.36 9.40
CA VAL A 135 3.20 15.55 8.80
C VAL A 135 4.18 15.18 9.91
N GLN A 136 4.18 13.93 10.33
CA GLN A 136 4.85 13.50 11.55
C GLN A 136 5.48 12.12 11.39
N THR A 137 6.55 11.88 12.14
CA THR A 137 7.15 10.57 12.32
C THR A 137 6.19 9.61 13.00
N LYS A 138 6.10 8.40 12.47
CA LYS A 138 5.39 7.27 13.06
C LYS A 138 6.37 6.15 13.36
N VAL A 139 6.07 5.37 14.39
CA VAL A 139 6.88 4.23 14.80
C VAL A 139 5.97 3.00 14.92
N ARG A 140 6.32 1.94 14.17
CA ARG A 140 5.67 0.62 14.26
C ARG A 140 6.76 -0.43 14.49
N ASP A 141 6.60 -1.28 15.48
CA ASP A 141 7.55 -2.39 15.73
C ASP A 141 7.33 -3.51 14.71
N GLU A 142 7.58 -3.16 13.46
CA GLU A 142 7.44 -4.05 12.32
C GLU A 142 8.26 -5.33 12.50
N ARG A 143 7.60 -6.46 12.46
CA ARG A 143 8.24 -7.77 12.66
C ARG A 143 9.28 -8.11 11.60
N ARG A 144 9.02 -7.72 10.35
CA ARG A 144 9.89 -8.01 9.19
C ARG A 144 10.11 -6.76 8.34
N PRO A 145 10.90 -5.79 8.83
CA PRO A 145 11.24 -4.63 8.03
C PRO A 145 12.00 -5.06 6.77
N ARG A 146 11.57 -4.57 5.62
CA ARG A 146 12.15 -4.92 4.32
C ARG A 146 11.96 -3.81 3.32
N PHE A 147 12.66 -3.88 2.18
CA PHE A 147 12.49 -2.95 1.06
C PHE A 147 12.82 -1.49 1.41
N GLY A 148 13.82 -1.25 2.26
CA GLY A 148 14.25 0.09 2.63
C GLY A 148 13.18 0.87 3.37
N VAL A 149 12.85 2.07 2.87
CA VAL A 149 11.83 2.95 3.45
C VAL A 149 10.41 2.55 3.10
N MET A 150 10.23 1.53 2.26
CA MET A 150 8.90 1.04 1.88
C MET A 150 8.17 0.41 3.07
N ARG A 151 8.88 -0.41 3.87
CA ARG A 151 8.38 -1.07 5.07
C ARG A 151 9.37 -0.92 6.22
N ALA A 152 9.50 0.31 6.72
CA ALA A 152 10.40 0.70 7.79
C ALA A 152 9.69 0.70 9.15
N ARG A 153 10.47 0.69 10.24
CA ARG A 153 9.96 0.83 11.62
C ARG A 153 9.68 2.27 11.99
N GLU A 154 10.46 3.19 11.44
CA GLU A 154 10.27 4.63 11.59
C GLU A 154 10.09 5.25 10.21
N PHE A 155 9.02 6.02 10.02
CA PHE A 155 8.65 6.59 8.73
C PHE A 155 7.86 7.89 8.89
N THR A 156 7.82 8.71 7.84
CA THR A 156 7.04 9.95 7.81
C THR A 156 5.67 9.69 7.20
N MET A 157 4.63 10.10 7.92
CA MET A 157 3.24 10.02 7.48
C MET A 157 2.57 11.40 7.56
N LYS A 158 1.74 11.74 6.58
CA LYS A 158 0.70 12.73 6.75
C LYS A 158 -0.54 11.99 7.24
N ASP A 159 -1.02 12.38 8.38
CA ASP A 159 -2.29 11.90 8.93
C ASP A 159 -3.23 13.07 9.20
N ALA A 160 -4.45 12.95 8.71
CA ALA A 160 -5.51 13.92 8.90
C ALA A 160 -6.72 13.26 9.55
N TYR A 161 -7.47 14.05 10.28
CA TYR A 161 -8.64 13.62 11.04
C TYR A 161 -9.74 14.65 10.89
N SER A 162 -10.95 14.20 10.61
CA SER A 162 -12.10 15.10 10.49
C SER A 162 -13.19 14.78 11.50
N PHE A 163 -13.92 15.79 11.94
CA PHE A 163 -14.95 15.71 12.97
C PHE A 163 -16.23 16.34 12.46
N HIS A 164 -17.37 15.65 12.65
CA HIS A 164 -18.66 15.97 12.06
C HIS A 164 -19.80 15.69 13.02
N LEU A 165 -20.99 16.22 12.70
CA LEU A 165 -22.22 15.93 13.42
C LEU A 165 -23.07 14.84 12.77
N SER A 166 -22.84 14.53 11.50
CA SER A 166 -23.61 13.52 10.76
C SER A 166 -22.75 12.76 9.77
N GLU A 167 -23.24 11.58 9.38
CA GLU A 167 -22.60 10.74 8.35
C GLU A 167 -22.57 11.43 6.98
N GLU A 168 -23.61 12.18 6.62
CA GLU A 168 -23.66 12.92 5.35
C GLU A 168 -22.56 14.01 5.30
N CYS A 169 -22.31 14.68 6.43
CA CYS A 169 -21.24 15.66 6.54
C CYS A 169 -19.86 14.98 6.47
N LEU A 170 -19.70 13.81 7.09
CA LEU A 170 -18.49 12.99 6.98
C LEU A 170 -18.26 12.55 5.53
N ASP A 171 -19.29 12.04 4.85
CA ASP A 171 -19.16 11.61 3.45
C ASP A 171 -18.73 12.74 2.53
N ALA A 172 -19.32 13.93 2.69
CA ALA A 172 -18.91 15.11 1.91
C ALA A 172 -17.41 15.43 2.09
N THR A 173 -16.90 15.39 3.32
CA THR A 173 -15.45 15.59 3.57
C THR A 173 -14.61 14.42 3.06
N TYR A 174 -15.10 13.20 3.14
CA TYR A 174 -14.46 12.03 2.59
C TYR A 174 -14.22 12.16 1.06
N GLN A 175 -15.21 12.66 0.32
CA GLN A 175 -15.08 12.92 -1.12
C GLN A 175 -14.07 14.04 -1.41
N VAL A 176 -14.03 15.09 -0.59
CA VAL A 176 -13.01 16.16 -0.69
C VAL A 176 -11.61 15.58 -0.47
N MET A 177 -11.42 14.73 0.54
CA MET A 177 -10.14 14.07 0.82
C MET A 177 -9.74 13.08 -0.29
N HIS A 178 -10.69 12.31 -0.81
CA HIS A 178 -10.45 11.44 -1.96
C HIS A 178 -9.91 12.24 -3.16
N LYS A 179 -10.55 13.36 -3.48
CA LYS A 179 -10.10 14.25 -4.56
C LYS A 179 -8.73 14.88 -4.28
N ALA A 180 -8.48 15.30 -3.05
CA ALA A 180 -7.19 15.87 -2.65
C ALA A 180 -6.05 14.84 -2.83
N TYR A 181 -6.29 13.56 -2.49
CA TYR A 181 -5.33 12.48 -2.71
C TYR A 181 -5.06 12.23 -4.18
N CYS A 182 -6.10 12.20 -5.01
CA CYS A 182 -5.93 12.12 -6.47
C CYS A 182 -5.05 13.27 -6.98
N ASN A 183 -5.32 14.50 -6.57
CA ASN A 183 -4.51 15.66 -6.96
C ASN A 183 -3.04 15.54 -6.50
N ILE A 184 -2.80 15.00 -5.30
CA ILE A 184 -1.44 14.76 -4.79
C ILE A 184 -0.70 13.80 -5.71
N PHE A 185 -1.28 12.64 -6.02
CA PHE A 185 -0.60 11.63 -6.83
C PHE A 185 -0.47 12.04 -8.29
N ASP A 186 -1.45 12.76 -8.85
CA ASP A 186 -1.35 13.39 -10.19
C ASP A 186 -0.17 14.37 -10.25
N ARG A 187 -0.04 15.27 -9.26
CA ARG A 187 1.07 16.23 -9.18
C ARG A 187 2.42 15.57 -8.98
N LEU A 188 2.45 14.42 -8.31
CA LEU A 188 3.66 13.60 -8.16
C LEU A 188 4.02 12.84 -9.44
N GLY A 189 3.15 12.82 -10.46
CA GLY A 189 3.35 12.12 -11.72
C GLY A 189 3.35 10.60 -11.58
N LEU A 190 2.54 10.05 -10.67
CA LEU A 190 2.45 8.62 -10.39
C LEU A 190 1.26 7.97 -11.10
N ASP A 191 1.44 6.77 -11.62
CA ASP A 191 0.34 5.90 -12.05
C ASP A 191 -0.19 5.15 -10.83
N TYR A 192 -1.40 5.47 -10.43
CA TYR A 192 -2.03 4.94 -9.22
C TYR A 192 -3.47 4.54 -9.44
N ARG A 193 -4.01 3.76 -8.50
CA ARG A 193 -5.44 3.40 -8.47
C ARG A 193 -5.99 3.58 -7.05
N PRO A 194 -7.08 4.36 -6.88
CA PRO A 194 -7.91 4.27 -5.69
C PRO A 194 -8.67 2.94 -5.74
N VAL A 195 -8.67 2.19 -4.64
CA VAL A 195 -9.34 0.90 -4.56
C VAL A 195 -10.18 0.80 -3.30
N ILE A 196 -11.33 0.14 -3.39
CA ILE A 196 -12.15 -0.19 -2.22
C ILE A 196 -11.38 -1.20 -1.37
N ALA A 197 -11.26 -0.92 -0.08
CA ALA A 197 -10.45 -1.68 0.85
C ALA A 197 -11.22 -2.13 2.11
N ASP A 198 -10.63 -3.03 2.87
CA ASP A 198 -11.10 -3.36 4.21
C ASP A 198 -10.61 -2.32 5.22
N THR A 199 -11.37 -2.08 6.28
CA THR A 199 -11.04 -1.06 7.29
C THR A 199 -10.02 -1.55 8.33
N GLY A 200 -9.78 -2.83 8.42
CA GLY A 200 -8.80 -3.47 9.31
C GLY A 200 -8.91 -3.03 10.78
N SER A 201 -7.78 -2.95 11.47
CA SER A 201 -7.70 -2.56 12.88
C SER A 201 -8.07 -1.09 13.14
N ILE A 202 -8.00 -0.24 12.13
CA ILE A 202 -8.44 1.17 12.24
C ILE A 202 -9.95 1.21 12.45
N GLY A 203 -10.71 0.37 11.71
CA GLY A 203 -12.16 0.25 11.81
C GLY A 203 -12.90 1.31 11.01
N GLY A 204 -14.23 1.31 11.15
CA GLY A 204 -15.13 2.15 10.36
C GLY A 204 -15.95 1.33 9.36
N SER A 205 -16.71 2.03 8.50
CA SER A 205 -17.65 1.40 7.56
C SER A 205 -17.17 1.37 6.11
N VAL A 206 -16.39 2.37 5.71
CA VAL A 206 -15.92 2.56 4.33
C VAL A 206 -14.45 2.95 4.33
N SER A 207 -13.67 2.38 3.43
CA SER A 207 -12.31 2.83 3.20
C SER A 207 -11.89 2.68 1.73
N HIS A 208 -10.93 3.53 1.31
CA HIS A 208 -10.23 3.42 0.04
C HIS A 208 -8.73 3.52 0.25
N GLU A 209 -8.00 2.59 -0.34
CA GLU A 209 -6.56 2.63 -0.46
C GLU A 209 -6.15 3.28 -1.79
N PHE A 210 -5.00 3.94 -1.80
CA PHE A 210 -4.39 4.46 -3.02
C PHE A 210 -3.11 3.68 -3.27
N HIS A 211 -3.08 2.93 -4.37
CA HIS A 211 -1.97 2.07 -4.76
C HIS A 211 -1.23 2.63 -5.95
N VAL A 212 0.07 2.82 -5.80
CA VAL A 212 0.98 3.06 -6.93
C VAL A 212 1.27 1.72 -7.60
N LEU A 213 1.03 1.63 -8.91
CA LEU A 213 1.19 0.39 -9.65
C LEU A 213 2.68 0.05 -9.84
N ALA A 214 3.13 -1.07 -9.28
CA ALA A 214 4.50 -1.57 -9.41
C ALA A 214 4.56 -3.08 -9.18
N GLU A 215 5.40 -3.79 -9.93
CA GLU A 215 5.58 -5.24 -9.78
C GLU A 215 6.11 -5.64 -8.39
N SER A 216 6.84 -4.75 -7.74
CA SER A 216 7.34 -4.92 -6.36
C SER A 216 6.29 -4.64 -5.28
N GLY A 217 5.06 -4.27 -5.65
CA GLY A 217 3.96 -4.04 -4.72
C GLY A 217 3.63 -5.28 -3.87
N GLU A 218 3.30 -5.07 -2.61
CA GLU A 218 2.94 -6.16 -1.70
C GLU A 218 1.49 -6.61 -1.89
N ASP A 219 0.60 -5.69 -2.29
CA ASP A 219 -0.83 -5.95 -2.40
C ASP A 219 -1.22 -6.30 -3.84
N ALA A 220 -2.18 -7.20 -3.96
CA ALA A 220 -2.84 -7.49 -5.22
C ALA A 220 -4.14 -6.68 -5.29
N ILE A 221 -4.30 -5.91 -6.35
CA ILE A 221 -5.50 -5.11 -6.60
C ILE A 221 -6.19 -5.55 -7.88
N ALA A 222 -7.50 -5.60 -7.84
CA ALA A 222 -8.35 -5.93 -8.97
C ALA A 222 -9.01 -4.67 -9.51
N PHE A 223 -9.06 -4.51 -10.82
CA PHE A 223 -9.77 -3.42 -11.47
C PHE A 223 -10.42 -3.88 -12.78
N SER A 224 -11.54 -3.25 -13.11
CA SER A 224 -12.27 -3.55 -14.35
C SER A 224 -11.56 -2.95 -15.56
N ASP A 225 -11.62 -3.66 -16.70
CA ASP A 225 -11.15 -3.17 -18.00
C ASP A 225 -12.14 -2.18 -18.68
N LYS A 226 -13.37 -2.04 -18.14
CA LYS A 226 -14.45 -1.24 -18.77
C LYS A 226 -15.17 -0.29 -17.81
N SER A 227 -14.73 -0.16 -16.58
CA SER A 227 -15.31 0.75 -15.58
C SER A 227 -14.28 1.23 -14.57
N ASP A 228 -14.66 2.17 -13.74
CA ASP A 228 -13.81 2.69 -12.64
C ASP A 228 -13.79 1.76 -11.41
N TYR A 229 -14.41 0.58 -11.49
CA TYR A 229 -14.38 -0.37 -10.38
C TYR A 229 -12.94 -0.83 -10.10
N ALA A 230 -12.50 -0.63 -8.88
CA ALA A 230 -11.25 -1.16 -8.36
C ALA A 230 -11.38 -1.51 -6.88
N ALA A 231 -10.80 -2.64 -6.47
CA ALA A 231 -10.81 -3.10 -5.09
C ALA A 231 -9.55 -3.89 -4.75
N ASN A 232 -9.15 -3.88 -3.48
CA ASN A 232 -8.17 -4.84 -2.99
C ASN A 232 -8.72 -6.26 -3.20
N ILE A 233 -7.85 -7.21 -3.56
CA ILE A 233 -8.27 -8.60 -3.85
C ILE A 233 -9.03 -9.23 -2.67
N GLU A 234 -8.69 -8.85 -1.44
CA GLU A 234 -9.34 -9.32 -0.23
C GLU A 234 -10.78 -8.82 -0.09
N LYS A 235 -11.10 -7.68 -0.71
CA LYS A 235 -12.42 -7.03 -0.65
C LYS A 235 -13.26 -7.29 -1.90
N ALA A 236 -12.63 -7.53 -3.04
CA ALA A 236 -13.32 -7.70 -4.32
C ALA A 236 -14.31 -8.89 -4.27
N GLU A 237 -15.58 -8.63 -4.56
CA GLU A 237 -16.61 -9.66 -4.59
C GLU A 237 -16.39 -10.62 -5.77
N ALA A 238 -16.50 -11.93 -5.52
CA ALA A 238 -16.55 -12.94 -6.56
C ALA A 238 -18.02 -13.21 -6.92
N LEU A 239 -18.44 -12.74 -8.09
CA LEU A 239 -19.80 -12.94 -8.55
C LEU A 239 -20.13 -14.43 -8.76
N ALA A 240 -21.39 -14.80 -8.54
CA ALA A 240 -21.88 -16.11 -8.91
C ALA A 240 -21.78 -16.28 -10.45
N PRO A 241 -21.30 -17.43 -10.95
CA PRO A 241 -21.33 -17.70 -12.38
C PRO A 241 -22.75 -17.59 -12.95
N SER A 242 -22.87 -17.00 -14.13
CA SER A 242 -24.16 -16.88 -14.84
C SER A 242 -24.65 -18.20 -15.45
N GLU A 243 -23.75 -19.15 -15.59
CA GLU A 243 -24.05 -20.45 -16.18
C GLU A 243 -24.79 -21.35 -15.17
N ALA A 244 -25.82 -22.02 -15.65
CA ALA A 244 -26.53 -23.02 -14.86
C ALA A 244 -25.64 -24.24 -14.59
N ARG A 245 -25.81 -24.86 -13.42
CA ARG A 245 -25.13 -26.12 -13.09
C ARG A 245 -25.46 -27.18 -14.13
N PRO A 246 -24.46 -27.88 -14.72
CA PRO A 246 -24.72 -29.02 -15.60
C PRO A 246 -25.48 -30.15 -14.89
N ALA A 247 -26.25 -30.93 -15.65
CA ALA A 247 -26.90 -32.12 -15.10
C ALA A 247 -25.84 -33.16 -14.64
N ALA A 248 -26.14 -33.87 -13.57
CA ALA A 248 -25.31 -34.99 -13.12
C ALA A 248 -25.25 -36.09 -14.17
N ALA A 249 -24.06 -36.46 -14.60
CA ALA A 249 -23.83 -37.48 -15.64
C ALA A 249 -23.07 -38.69 -15.11
N LYS A 250 -22.45 -38.60 -13.90
CA LYS A 250 -21.65 -39.68 -13.31
C LYS A 250 -22.23 -40.13 -11.99
N GLU A 251 -22.04 -41.40 -11.69
CA GLU A 251 -22.31 -41.97 -10.38
C GLU A 251 -21.21 -41.59 -9.38
N LEU A 252 -21.57 -41.50 -8.11
CA LEU A 252 -20.61 -41.35 -7.02
C LEU A 252 -19.74 -42.60 -6.91
N LYS A 253 -18.41 -42.43 -7.02
CA LYS A 253 -17.47 -43.55 -6.94
C LYS A 253 -16.24 -43.19 -6.14
N ALA A 254 -15.94 -44.00 -5.12
CA ALA A 254 -14.68 -43.90 -4.37
C ALA A 254 -13.50 -44.49 -5.16
N PHE A 255 -12.31 -43.89 -5.00
CA PHE A 255 -11.06 -44.40 -5.55
C PHE A 255 -9.88 -44.08 -4.62
N PRO A 256 -8.87 -45.00 -4.52
CA PRO A 256 -7.74 -44.83 -3.62
C PRO A 256 -6.77 -43.76 -4.14
N THR A 257 -6.25 -42.94 -3.22
CA THR A 257 -5.31 -41.85 -3.50
C THR A 257 -4.22 -41.73 -2.42
N PRO A 258 -3.43 -42.79 -2.16
CA PRO A 258 -2.49 -42.84 -1.04
C PRO A 258 -1.40 -41.76 -1.08
N ASP A 259 -1.09 -41.21 -2.25
CA ASP A 259 -0.02 -40.23 -2.44
C ASP A 259 -0.54 -38.82 -2.80
N ALA A 260 -1.79 -38.49 -2.47
CA ALA A 260 -2.40 -37.22 -2.81
C ALA A 260 -3.17 -36.60 -1.64
N LYS A 261 -2.52 -35.61 -1.01
CA LYS A 261 -3.10 -34.77 0.07
C LYS A 261 -3.39 -33.36 -0.37
N THR A 262 -2.88 -32.95 -1.53
CA THR A 262 -3.06 -31.63 -2.12
C THR A 262 -3.69 -31.73 -3.51
N ILE A 263 -4.28 -30.64 -3.98
CA ILE A 263 -4.84 -30.55 -5.34
C ILE A 263 -3.76 -30.78 -6.41
N ASP A 264 -2.54 -30.31 -6.18
CA ASP A 264 -1.42 -30.50 -7.12
C ASP A 264 -0.98 -31.96 -7.17
N GLU A 265 -0.96 -32.68 -6.04
CA GLU A 265 -0.68 -34.11 -6.01
C GLU A 265 -1.79 -34.93 -6.68
N LEU A 266 -3.08 -34.56 -6.48
CA LEU A 266 -4.20 -35.16 -7.21
C LEU A 266 -4.05 -34.97 -8.73
N LYS A 267 -3.66 -33.78 -9.16
CA LYS A 267 -3.37 -33.48 -10.57
C LYS A 267 -2.20 -34.34 -11.08
N LYS A 268 -1.10 -34.38 -10.33
CA LYS A 268 0.15 -35.03 -10.71
C LYS A 268 0.01 -36.55 -10.77
N HIS A 269 -0.60 -37.17 -9.76
CA HIS A 269 -0.64 -38.62 -9.61
C HIS A 269 -1.88 -39.28 -10.23
N TYR A 270 -3.01 -38.56 -10.27
CA TYR A 270 -4.31 -39.11 -10.71
C TYR A 270 -4.95 -38.36 -11.88
N GLY A 271 -4.28 -37.32 -12.41
CA GLY A 271 -4.75 -36.56 -13.56
C GLY A 271 -6.03 -35.74 -13.31
N VAL A 272 -6.41 -35.54 -12.06
CA VAL A 272 -7.57 -34.75 -11.70
C VAL A 272 -7.28 -33.27 -11.96
N LYS A 273 -8.08 -32.63 -12.80
CA LYS A 273 -7.91 -31.21 -13.08
C LYS A 273 -8.39 -30.37 -11.90
N PRO A 274 -7.61 -29.37 -11.43
CA PRO A 274 -7.98 -28.53 -10.28
C PRO A 274 -9.40 -27.93 -10.36
N HIS A 275 -9.80 -27.42 -11.53
CA HIS A 275 -11.14 -26.86 -11.75
C HIS A 275 -12.27 -27.91 -11.80
N ARG A 276 -11.96 -29.20 -11.69
CA ARG A 276 -12.93 -30.32 -11.58
C ARG A 276 -12.92 -30.95 -10.20
N SER A 277 -12.23 -30.35 -9.24
CA SER A 277 -12.18 -30.77 -7.85
C SER A 277 -12.57 -29.64 -6.91
N VAL A 278 -12.89 -29.96 -5.67
CA VAL A 278 -13.08 -28.97 -4.59
C VAL A 278 -12.13 -29.26 -3.44
N LYS A 279 -11.74 -28.20 -2.74
CA LYS A 279 -11.05 -28.26 -1.43
C LYS A 279 -12.09 -28.09 -0.34
N THR A 280 -12.03 -28.90 0.70
CA THR A 280 -12.83 -28.76 1.91
C THR A 280 -11.91 -28.39 3.06
N LEU A 281 -12.08 -27.17 3.58
CA LEU A 281 -11.30 -26.61 4.68
C LEU A 281 -12.19 -26.57 5.93
N ILE A 282 -11.65 -27.00 7.06
CA ILE A 282 -12.42 -27.01 8.33
C ILE A 282 -11.91 -25.89 9.21
N VAL A 283 -12.83 -25.05 9.65
CA VAL A 283 -12.56 -23.90 10.53
C VAL A 283 -13.40 -23.99 11.80
N TYR A 284 -12.99 -23.24 12.83
CA TYR A 284 -13.84 -23.10 14.01
C TYR A 284 -15.00 -22.15 13.73
N GLY A 285 -16.18 -22.53 14.18
CA GLY A 285 -17.37 -21.69 14.15
C GLY A 285 -17.46 -20.78 15.37
N VAL A 286 -18.40 -19.83 15.31
CA VAL A 286 -18.71 -18.92 16.40
C VAL A 286 -19.03 -19.73 17.67
N PRO A 287 -18.46 -19.35 18.85
CA PRO A 287 -18.76 -20.01 20.11
C PRO A 287 -20.28 -20.00 20.46
N ASN A 288 -20.79 -21.11 20.94
CA ASN A 288 -22.15 -21.19 21.46
C ASN A 288 -22.26 -20.48 22.85
N GLU A 289 -23.45 -20.50 23.46
CA GLU A 289 -23.71 -19.90 24.79
C GLU A 289 -22.81 -20.45 25.90
N ASP A 290 -22.32 -21.69 25.76
CA ASP A 290 -21.41 -22.36 26.70
C ASP A 290 -19.92 -22.07 26.38
N GLY A 291 -19.63 -21.25 25.39
CA GLY A 291 -18.27 -20.91 24.95
C GLY A 291 -17.58 -22.02 24.12
N GLN A 292 -18.31 -23.07 23.72
CA GLN A 292 -17.77 -24.13 22.88
C GLN A 292 -17.87 -23.76 21.41
N ARG A 293 -16.78 -23.92 20.68
CA ARG A 293 -16.71 -23.68 19.23
C ARG A 293 -17.05 -24.98 18.48
N GLY A 294 -18.04 -24.91 17.60
CA GLY A 294 -18.33 -25.96 16.62
C GLY A 294 -17.33 -25.91 15.46
N LEU A 295 -17.49 -26.85 14.51
CA LEU A 295 -16.72 -26.85 13.26
C LEU A 295 -17.61 -26.46 12.08
N VAL A 296 -17.04 -25.78 11.10
CA VAL A 296 -17.68 -25.37 9.84
C VAL A 296 -16.80 -25.80 8.67
N ALA A 297 -17.39 -26.41 7.66
CA ALA A 297 -16.71 -26.81 6.44
C ALA A 297 -16.84 -25.71 5.38
N LEU A 298 -15.73 -25.21 4.88
CA LEU A 298 -15.65 -24.25 3.78
C LEU A 298 -15.24 -24.99 2.50
N VAL A 299 -16.07 -24.94 1.47
CA VAL A 299 -15.85 -25.69 0.22
C VAL A 299 -15.64 -24.72 -0.93
N ILE A 300 -14.46 -24.75 -1.50
CA ILE A 300 -14.08 -23.92 -2.65
C ILE A 300 -13.57 -24.78 -3.81
N ARG A 301 -13.64 -24.27 -5.05
CA ARG A 301 -13.09 -24.97 -6.21
C ARG A 301 -11.58 -25.18 -6.08
N GLY A 302 -11.05 -26.31 -6.54
CA GLY A 302 -9.70 -26.73 -6.28
C GLY A 302 -8.58 -25.79 -6.76
N ASP A 303 -8.83 -25.01 -7.81
CA ASP A 303 -7.92 -23.99 -8.33
C ASP A 303 -8.09 -22.60 -7.71
N HIS A 304 -9.00 -22.44 -6.76
CA HIS A 304 -9.22 -21.16 -6.06
C HIS A 304 -8.57 -21.14 -4.67
N GLU A 305 -8.34 -19.95 -4.15
CA GLU A 305 -7.83 -19.73 -2.80
C GLU A 305 -8.93 -19.14 -1.89
N LEU A 306 -8.94 -19.60 -0.65
CA LEU A 306 -9.86 -19.08 0.38
C LEU A 306 -9.53 -17.60 0.64
N ASN A 307 -10.57 -16.80 0.75
CA ASN A 307 -10.50 -15.44 1.30
C ASN A 307 -10.96 -15.49 2.75
N GLU A 308 -9.99 -15.45 3.68
CA GLU A 308 -10.28 -15.57 5.11
C GLU A 308 -11.17 -14.42 5.61
N LEU A 309 -10.92 -13.18 5.13
CA LEU A 309 -11.71 -11.99 5.50
C LEU A 309 -13.19 -12.06 5.05
N LYS A 310 -13.46 -12.71 3.92
CA LYS A 310 -14.84 -12.96 3.48
C LYS A 310 -15.50 -14.06 4.32
N ALA A 311 -14.75 -15.13 4.59
CA ALA A 311 -15.25 -16.27 5.34
C ALA A 311 -15.59 -15.88 6.80
N GLU A 312 -14.73 -15.12 7.47
CA GLU A 312 -14.97 -14.68 8.86
C GLU A 312 -16.11 -13.66 9.02
N LYS A 313 -16.57 -13.03 7.92
CA LYS A 313 -17.79 -12.20 7.93
C LYS A 313 -19.09 -13.03 7.94
N HIS A 314 -18.99 -14.33 7.68
CA HIS A 314 -20.15 -15.21 7.71
C HIS A 314 -20.56 -15.51 9.16
N PRO A 315 -21.88 -15.44 9.50
CA PRO A 315 -22.35 -15.59 10.88
C PRO A 315 -21.99 -16.92 11.57
N LEU A 316 -21.67 -17.95 10.80
CA LEU A 316 -21.29 -19.27 11.33
C LEU A 316 -19.80 -19.41 11.62
N VAL A 317 -18.95 -18.52 11.13
CA VAL A 317 -17.47 -18.60 11.22
C VAL A 317 -16.97 -17.68 12.32
N ASP A 318 -16.05 -18.18 13.15
CA ASP A 318 -15.42 -17.37 14.20
C ASP A 318 -14.50 -16.30 13.60
N SER A 319 -14.35 -15.17 14.30
CA SER A 319 -13.49 -14.06 13.89
C SER A 319 -12.54 -13.67 15.04
N PRO A 320 -11.23 -13.65 14.81
CA PRO A 320 -10.54 -13.97 13.54
C PRO A 320 -10.66 -15.44 13.15
N LEU A 321 -10.69 -15.72 11.83
CA LEU A 321 -10.78 -17.07 11.31
C LEU A 321 -9.60 -17.93 11.79
N GLU A 322 -9.91 -19.09 12.35
CA GLU A 322 -8.94 -20.07 12.81
C GLU A 322 -9.22 -21.44 12.15
N MET A 323 -8.20 -21.99 11.49
CA MET A 323 -8.28 -23.35 10.96
C MET A 323 -8.36 -24.35 12.10
N ALA A 324 -9.27 -25.34 12.00
CA ALA A 324 -9.38 -26.39 12.99
C ALA A 324 -8.10 -27.25 13.06
N ASN A 325 -7.70 -27.64 14.24
CA ASN A 325 -6.54 -28.51 14.40
C ASN A 325 -6.85 -29.95 13.95
N GLU A 326 -5.81 -30.71 13.61
CA GLU A 326 -5.95 -32.08 13.08
C GLU A 326 -6.70 -33.03 14.04
N ALA A 327 -6.52 -32.86 15.35
CA ALA A 327 -7.16 -33.72 16.34
C ALA A 327 -8.68 -33.54 16.34
N ASP A 328 -9.15 -32.29 16.28
CA ASP A 328 -10.58 -31.97 16.24
C ASP A 328 -11.21 -32.40 14.92
N ILE A 329 -10.49 -32.26 13.80
CA ILE A 329 -10.92 -32.75 12.48
C ILE A 329 -11.09 -34.27 12.50
N ILE A 330 -10.10 -35.01 13.00
CA ILE A 330 -10.19 -36.48 13.10
C ILE A 330 -11.33 -36.90 14.03
N ALA A 331 -11.50 -36.24 15.16
CA ALA A 331 -12.57 -36.54 16.10
C ALA A 331 -13.97 -36.33 15.49
N ALA A 332 -14.14 -35.30 14.66
CA ALA A 332 -15.42 -34.96 14.04
C ALA A 332 -15.72 -35.72 12.74
N ILE A 333 -14.71 -36.03 11.94
CA ILE A 333 -14.88 -36.55 10.57
C ILE A 333 -14.31 -37.97 10.42
N GLY A 334 -13.31 -38.33 11.20
CA GLY A 334 -12.63 -39.63 11.10
C GLY A 334 -11.51 -39.73 10.08
N ALA A 335 -11.09 -38.61 9.47
CA ALA A 335 -10.05 -38.53 8.46
C ALA A 335 -9.14 -37.32 8.69
N LYS A 336 -7.92 -37.39 8.16
CA LYS A 336 -6.93 -36.31 8.22
C LYS A 336 -7.16 -35.26 7.14
N PRO A 337 -6.66 -34.01 7.33
CA PRO A 337 -6.55 -33.04 6.26
C PRO A 337 -5.83 -33.65 5.02
N GLY A 338 -6.38 -33.38 3.82
CA GLY A 338 -5.94 -33.95 2.55
C GLY A 338 -6.92 -34.98 1.96
N SER A 339 -7.78 -35.61 2.79
CA SER A 339 -8.82 -36.54 2.31
C SER A 339 -10.24 -36.07 2.66
N LEU A 340 -10.43 -34.76 2.96
CA LEU A 340 -11.69 -34.20 3.36
C LEU A 340 -12.57 -33.82 2.16
N GLY A 341 -13.86 -34.03 2.27
CA GLY A 341 -14.85 -33.67 1.25
C GLY A 341 -16.21 -33.38 1.87
N PRO A 342 -17.16 -32.78 1.11
CA PRO A 342 -18.44 -32.36 1.65
C PRO A 342 -19.44 -33.50 1.88
N VAL A 343 -19.23 -34.67 1.31
CA VAL A 343 -20.18 -35.79 1.36
C VAL A 343 -20.20 -36.43 2.75
N GLY A 344 -21.38 -36.46 3.37
CA GLY A 344 -21.59 -37.13 4.67
C GLY A 344 -21.12 -36.36 5.90
N LEU A 345 -20.76 -35.09 5.77
CA LEU A 345 -20.45 -34.21 6.91
C LEU A 345 -21.70 -33.92 7.76
N ILE A 346 -21.56 -33.88 9.08
CA ILE A 346 -22.63 -33.56 10.05
C ILE A 346 -22.43 -32.15 10.64
N MET A 347 -21.70 -31.30 9.98
CA MET A 347 -21.44 -29.90 10.38
C MET A 347 -21.96 -28.95 9.32
N PRO A 348 -22.17 -27.66 9.63
CA PRO A 348 -22.50 -26.66 8.60
C PRO A 348 -21.50 -26.64 7.46
N ILE A 349 -22.00 -26.58 6.23
CA ILE A 349 -21.20 -26.55 5.00
C ILE A 349 -21.47 -25.25 4.27
N LEU A 350 -20.44 -24.43 4.09
CA LEU A 350 -20.48 -23.23 3.27
C LEU A 350 -19.78 -23.52 1.94
N VAL A 351 -20.48 -23.30 0.85
CA VAL A 351 -20.01 -23.61 -0.51
C VAL A 351 -19.79 -22.31 -1.28
N ASP A 352 -18.60 -22.14 -1.82
CA ASP A 352 -18.33 -21.00 -2.70
C ASP A 352 -19.24 -21.00 -3.93
N ARG A 353 -19.65 -19.80 -4.36
CA ARG A 353 -20.53 -19.58 -5.51
C ARG A 353 -20.06 -20.31 -6.78
N THR A 354 -18.75 -20.38 -7.03
CA THR A 354 -18.16 -21.08 -8.19
C THR A 354 -18.15 -22.60 -7.99
N ALA A 355 -17.96 -23.08 -6.79
CA ALA A 355 -18.04 -24.51 -6.47
C ALA A 355 -19.48 -25.02 -6.55
N ASN A 356 -20.46 -24.19 -6.20
CA ASN A 356 -21.87 -24.52 -6.24
C ASN A 356 -22.40 -24.87 -7.64
N VAL A 357 -21.83 -24.32 -8.70
CA VAL A 357 -22.25 -24.63 -10.09
C VAL A 357 -21.50 -25.82 -10.72
N MET A 358 -20.67 -26.51 -9.96
CA MET A 358 -19.96 -27.70 -10.43
C MET A 358 -20.85 -28.94 -10.42
N ALA A 359 -20.65 -29.84 -11.36
CA ALA A 359 -21.24 -31.17 -11.43
C ALA A 359 -20.16 -32.22 -11.69
N ASP A 360 -20.38 -33.45 -11.24
CA ASP A 360 -19.47 -34.60 -11.39
C ASP A 360 -18.04 -34.31 -10.93
N PHE A 361 -17.89 -33.58 -9.83
CA PHE A 361 -16.59 -33.13 -9.30
C PHE A 361 -15.91 -34.17 -8.39
N VAL A 362 -14.68 -33.92 -8.05
CA VAL A 362 -13.85 -34.74 -7.17
C VAL A 362 -13.62 -34.04 -5.84
N ALA A 363 -13.70 -34.79 -4.74
CA ALA A 363 -13.30 -34.32 -3.40
C ALA A 363 -12.82 -35.49 -2.54
N GLY A 364 -12.25 -35.21 -1.37
CA GLY A 364 -11.92 -36.24 -0.39
C GLY A 364 -13.16 -37.05 0.02
N ALA A 365 -12.94 -38.29 0.39
CA ALA A 365 -14.00 -39.23 0.79
C ALA A 365 -14.23 -39.27 2.31
N ASN A 366 -13.63 -38.37 3.10
CA ASN A 366 -13.63 -38.36 4.57
C ASN A 366 -13.05 -39.67 5.15
N LYS A 367 -12.15 -40.26 4.40
CA LYS A 367 -11.38 -41.45 4.76
C LYS A 367 -9.96 -41.27 4.24
N ASP A 368 -8.98 -41.55 5.07
CA ASP A 368 -7.58 -41.38 4.73
C ASP A 368 -7.23 -42.09 3.41
N ASP A 369 -6.48 -41.37 2.56
CA ASP A 369 -6.00 -41.86 1.27
C ASP A 369 -7.10 -42.28 0.26
N GLU A 370 -8.29 -41.67 0.35
CA GLU A 370 -9.42 -41.98 -0.53
C GLU A 370 -10.15 -40.70 -0.98
N HIS A 371 -10.55 -40.65 -2.24
CA HIS A 371 -11.36 -39.57 -2.82
C HIS A 371 -12.61 -40.13 -3.52
N TYR A 372 -13.66 -39.28 -3.61
CA TYR A 372 -14.82 -39.52 -4.45
C TYR A 372 -14.69 -38.81 -5.80
N SER A 373 -15.18 -39.43 -6.84
CA SER A 373 -15.45 -38.84 -8.15
C SER A 373 -16.95 -38.91 -8.47
N GLY A 374 -17.40 -38.01 -9.33
CA GLY A 374 -18.83 -37.95 -9.72
C GLY A 374 -19.75 -37.38 -8.65
N ILE A 375 -19.20 -36.57 -7.73
CA ILE A 375 -20.00 -35.89 -6.70
C ILE A 375 -20.90 -34.83 -7.36
N ASN A 376 -22.14 -34.75 -6.90
CA ASN A 376 -23.11 -33.76 -7.34
C ASN A 376 -23.86 -33.17 -6.15
N TRP A 377 -24.01 -31.85 -6.16
CA TRP A 377 -24.83 -31.14 -5.19
C TRP A 377 -26.29 -31.59 -5.31
N ASP A 378 -27.04 -31.48 -4.21
CA ASP A 378 -28.46 -31.86 -4.07
C ASP A 378 -28.75 -33.38 -4.16
N ARG A 379 -27.79 -34.17 -4.68
CA ARG A 379 -27.86 -35.65 -4.69
C ARG A 379 -27.00 -36.24 -3.57
N ASP A 380 -25.73 -35.84 -3.47
CA ASP A 380 -24.74 -36.42 -2.55
C ASP A 380 -24.48 -35.52 -1.34
N VAL A 381 -24.78 -34.23 -1.45
CA VAL A 381 -24.72 -33.20 -0.41
C VAL A 381 -26.01 -32.41 -0.50
N THR A 382 -26.86 -32.53 0.50
CA THR A 382 -28.24 -31.98 0.48
C THR A 382 -28.43 -30.75 1.34
N GLU A 383 -27.59 -30.56 2.36
CA GLU A 383 -27.64 -29.42 3.28
C GLU A 383 -26.36 -28.62 3.21
N TYR A 384 -26.42 -27.42 2.61
CA TYR A 384 -25.32 -26.47 2.51
C TYR A 384 -25.83 -25.07 2.24
N GLU A 385 -25.02 -24.07 2.55
CA GLU A 385 -25.28 -22.66 2.26
C GLU A 385 -24.26 -22.14 1.24
N VAL A 386 -24.68 -21.28 0.32
CA VAL A 386 -23.81 -20.70 -0.72
C VAL A 386 -23.35 -19.32 -0.29
N ALA A 387 -22.03 -19.11 -0.29
CA ALA A 387 -21.40 -17.85 0.11
C ALA A 387 -20.28 -17.45 -0.86
N ASP A 388 -19.84 -16.19 -0.78
CA ASP A 388 -18.61 -15.71 -1.45
C ASP A 388 -17.42 -15.98 -0.52
N LEU A 389 -16.63 -17.02 -0.82
CA LEU A 389 -15.57 -17.51 0.06
C LEU A 389 -14.16 -17.39 -0.56
N ARG A 390 -14.04 -17.04 -1.83
CA ARG A 390 -12.76 -17.07 -2.54
C ARG A 390 -12.20 -15.71 -2.86
N ASN A 391 -10.90 -15.65 -3.05
CA ASN A 391 -10.28 -14.54 -3.75
C ASN A 391 -10.75 -14.52 -5.22
N ILE A 392 -10.88 -13.32 -5.80
CA ILE A 392 -11.10 -13.16 -7.23
C ILE A 392 -9.86 -13.64 -7.99
N VAL A 393 -10.04 -14.01 -9.24
CA VAL A 393 -8.96 -14.40 -10.15
C VAL A 393 -9.00 -13.55 -11.42
N GLU A 394 -7.87 -13.49 -12.14
CA GLU A 394 -7.76 -12.80 -13.43
C GLU A 394 -8.86 -13.25 -14.39
N GLY A 395 -9.57 -12.31 -14.98
CA GLY A 395 -10.67 -12.57 -15.90
C GLY A 395 -12.04 -12.82 -15.28
N ASP A 396 -12.18 -12.77 -13.96
CA ASP A 396 -13.50 -12.80 -13.29
C ASP A 396 -14.38 -11.64 -13.77
N PRO A 397 -15.70 -11.80 -13.85
CA PRO A 397 -16.61 -10.69 -14.13
C PRO A 397 -16.49 -9.59 -13.08
N SER A 398 -16.51 -8.34 -13.53
CA SER A 398 -16.49 -7.20 -12.60
C SER A 398 -17.79 -7.12 -11.78
N PRO A 399 -17.73 -6.92 -10.45
CA PRO A 399 -18.90 -6.77 -9.58
C PRO A 399 -19.85 -5.63 -9.96
N CYS A 400 -19.35 -4.61 -10.66
CA CYS A 400 -20.19 -3.53 -11.17
C CYS A 400 -21.04 -3.94 -12.40
N GLY A 401 -20.90 -5.18 -12.90
CA GLY A 401 -21.61 -5.70 -14.07
C GLY A 401 -21.04 -5.25 -15.41
N ASN A 402 -19.90 -4.55 -15.44
CA ASN A 402 -19.29 -4.03 -16.65
C ASN A 402 -17.80 -4.40 -16.73
N GLY A 403 -17.45 -5.22 -17.72
CA GLY A 403 -16.08 -5.68 -17.98
C GLY A 403 -15.63 -6.88 -17.15
N THR A 404 -14.34 -7.16 -17.25
CA THR A 404 -13.64 -8.24 -16.54
C THR A 404 -12.55 -7.66 -15.64
N LEU A 405 -12.20 -8.39 -14.60
CA LEU A 405 -11.18 -7.98 -13.63
C LEU A 405 -9.78 -8.34 -14.13
N HIS A 406 -8.89 -7.37 -14.03
CA HIS A 406 -7.45 -7.54 -14.12
C HIS A 406 -6.82 -7.39 -12.76
N ILE A 407 -5.77 -8.17 -12.48
CA ILE A 407 -5.05 -8.13 -11.22
C ILE A 407 -3.65 -7.55 -11.45
N LYS A 408 -3.29 -6.51 -10.68
CA LYS A 408 -1.94 -5.96 -10.65
C LYS A 408 -1.42 -5.84 -9.24
N ARG A 409 -0.10 -5.75 -9.12
CA ARG A 409 0.56 -5.44 -7.85
C ARG A 409 0.55 -3.94 -7.62
N GLY A 410 0.32 -3.55 -6.38
CA GLY A 410 0.27 -2.16 -5.94
C GLY A 410 1.05 -1.93 -4.65
N ILE A 411 1.60 -0.73 -4.53
CA ILE A 411 2.22 -0.21 -3.32
C ILE A 411 1.22 0.73 -2.67
N GLU A 412 0.67 0.38 -1.52
CA GLU A 412 -0.23 1.25 -0.76
C GLU A 412 0.53 2.49 -0.28
N VAL A 413 0.16 3.66 -0.77
CA VAL A 413 0.77 4.95 -0.42
C VAL A 413 -0.15 5.87 0.35
N GLY A 414 -1.45 5.60 0.35
CA GLY A 414 -2.45 6.35 1.10
C GLY A 414 -3.68 5.53 1.40
N HIS A 415 -4.36 5.86 2.49
CA HIS A 415 -5.58 5.20 2.93
C HIS A 415 -6.51 6.20 3.60
N ILE A 416 -7.78 6.20 3.25
CA ILE A 416 -8.82 7.09 3.80
C ILE A 416 -9.97 6.26 4.36
N PHE A 417 -10.51 6.71 5.52
CA PHE A 417 -11.50 5.95 6.29
C PHE A 417 -12.67 6.81 6.74
N GLN A 418 -13.87 6.26 6.70
CA GLN A 418 -15.01 6.73 7.49
C GLN A 418 -15.05 5.94 8.80
N LEU A 419 -14.61 6.53 9.90
CA LEU A 419 -14.48 5.87 11.21
C LEU A 419 -15.81 5.77 11.96
N GLY A 420 -16.78 6.61 11.61
CA GLY A 420 -18.01 6.74 12.39
C GLY A 420 -17.74 7.25 13.80
N THR A 421 -18.35 6.64 14.80
CA THR A 421 -18.22 7.05 16.21
C THR A 421 -17.25 6.18 17.03
N LYS A 422 -16.51 5.27 16.40
CA LYS A 422 -15.67 4.28 17.09
C LYS A 422 -14.79 4.89 18.20
N TYR A 423 -14.05 5.96 17.88
CA TYR A 423 -13.16 6.61 18.83
C TYR A 423 -13.87 7.64 19.69
N SER A 424 -14.71 8.46 19.07
CA SER A 424 -15.42 9.53 19.75
C SER A 424 -16.41 9.01 20.81
N GLU A 425 -17.04 7.87 20.57
CA GLU A 425 -17.92 7.21 21.54
C GLU A 425 -17.12 6.65 22.72
N ALA A 426 -16.08 5.86 22.46
CA ALA A 426 -15.22 5.29 23.48
C ALA A 426 -14.59 6.39 24.38
N MET A 427 -14.13 7.48 23.76
CA MET A 427 -13.48 8.60 24.45
C MET A 427 -14.46 9.72 24.84
N LYS A 428 -15.76 9.53 24.68
CA LYS A 428 -16.83 10.50 25.03
C LYS A 428 -16.64 11.89 24.40
N ALA A 429 -16.15 11.92 23.16
CA ALA A 429 -15.90 13.15 22.43
C ALA A 429 -17.18 13.64 21.74
N GLY A 430 -17.85 14.59 22.37
CA GLY A 430 -19.11 15.19 21.90
C GLY A 430 -19.11 16.70 22.01
N VAL A 431 -20.06 17.33 21.30
CA VAL A 431 -20.29 18.77 21.31
C VAL A 431 -21.76 19.08 21.60
N LEU A 432 -22.05 20.27 22.04
CA LEU A 432 -23.44 20.74 22.15
C LEU A 432 -24.01 21.01 20.75
N ASN A 433 -25.11 20.35 20.43
CA ASN A 433 -25.87 20.55 19.20
C ASN A 433 -26.80 21.80 19.32
N GLU A 434 -27.57 22.08 18.27
CA GLU A 434 -28.48 23.23 18.22
C GLU A 434 -29.52 23.27 19.36
N SER A 435 -29.93 22.09 19.87
CA SER A 435 -30.87 21.98 20.99
C SER A 435 -30.19 22.01 22.36
N GLY A 436 -28.87 22.24 22.43
CA GLY A 436 -28.09 22.28 23.67
C GLY A 436 -27.83 20.89 24.28
N LYS A 437 -28.07 19.81 23.53
CA LYS A 437 -27.77 18.44 23.95
C LYS A 437 -26.39 18.03 23.49
N ASN A 438 -25.69 17.24 24.31
CA ASN A 438 -24.43 16.63 23.92
C ASN A 438 -24.68 15.60 22.80
N GLN A 439 -23.92 15.74 21.71
CA GLN A 439 -23.94 14.84 20.57
C GLN A 439 -22.53 14.34 20.29
N ILE A 440 -22.35 13.03 20.21
CA ILE A 440 -21.07 12.38 19.86
C ILE A 440 -20.72 12.74 18.42
N MET A 441 -19.47 13.10 18.19
CA MET A 441 -18.95 13.46 16.87
C MET A 441 -18.68 12.23 16.02
N THR A 442 -18.96 12.33 14.73
CA THR A 442 -18.56 11.33 13.72
C THR A 442 -17.20 11.71 13.16
N MET A 443 -16.33 10.74 12.93
CA MET A 443 -14.93 10.96 12.57
C MET A 443 -14.53 10.32 11.24
N GLY A 444 -13.60 10.96 10.54
CA GLY A 444 -12.84 10.42 9.43
C GLY A 444 -11.33 10.43 9.71
N CYS A 445 -10.58 9.52 9.08
CA CYS A 445 -9.13 9.45 9.15
C CYS A 445 -8.52 9.28 7.75
N TYR A 446 -7.42 9.98 7.47
CA TYR A 446 -6.86 10.07 6.12
C TYR A 446 -5.33 10.07 6.18
N GLY A 447 -4.70 8.93 5.87
CA GLY A 447 -3.26 8.72 5.96
C GLY A 447 -2.54 8.71 4.61
N ILE A 448 -1.33 9.27 4.55
CA ILE A 448 -0.39 9.15 3.41
C ILE A 448 0.99 8.79 3.95
N GLY A 449 1.56 7.69 3.46
CA GLY A 449 2.93 7.30 3.74
C GLY A 449 3.93 8.12 2.92
N VAL A 450 4.26 9.34 3.37
CA VAL A 450 5.07 10.30 2.62
C VAL A 450 6.45 9.74 2.25
N SER A 451 7.14 9.10 3.18
CA SER A 451 8.43 8.46 2.92
C SER A 451 8.32 7.26 1.97
N ARG A 452 7.20 6.52 2.00
CA ARG A 452 6.93 5.40 1.09
C ARG A 452 6.72 5.88 -0.35
N ILE A 453 6.11 7.05 -0.55
CA ILE A 453 5.94 7.66 -1.89
C ILE A 453 7.28 7.84 -2.59
N VAL A 454 8.34 8.22 -1.89
CA VAL A 454 9.67 8.38 -2.48
C VAL A 454 10.15 7.06 -3.11
N ALA A 455 9.99 5.95 -2.40
CA ALA A 455 10.34 4.64 -2.91
C ALA A 455 9.40 4.20 -4.07
N ALA A 456 8.11 4.40 -3.93
CA ALA A 456 7.12 4.07 -4.96
C ALA A 456 7.35 4.84 -6.26
N ALA A 457 7.75 6.11 -6.18
CA ALA A 457 8.11 6.91 -7.34
C ALA A 457 9.33 6.34 -8.08
N ILE A 458 10.31 5.82 -7.36
CA ILE A 458 11.48 5.16 -7.96
C ILE A 458 11.08 3.84 -8.61
N GLU A 459 10.21 3.03 -8.00
CA GLU A 459 9.76 1.76 -8.58
C GLU A 459 9.12 1.95 -9.97
N GLN A 460 8.42 3.04 -10.19
CA GLN A 460 7.84 3.38 -11.50
C GLN A 460 8.79 4.11 -12.45
N ASN A 461 9.84 4.75 -11.92
CA ASN A 461 10.64 5.70 -12.67
C ASN A 461 12.13 5.41 -12.49
N ASN A 462 12.64 4.42 -13.19
CA ASN A 462 14.05 4.03 -13.17
C ASN A 462 14.47 3.37 -14.49
N ASP A 463 15.78 3.28 -14.69
CA ASP A 463 16.41 2.47 -15.74
C ASP A 463 17.74 1.87 -15.23
N GLN A 464 18.49 1.23 -16.13
CA GLN A 464 19.78 0.62 -15.81
C GLN A 464 20.85 1.61 -15.30
N TYR A 465 20.68 2.92 -15.54
CA TYR A 465 21.62 3.95 -15.13
C TYR A 465 21.28 4.58 -13.78
N GLY A 466 20.01 4.54 -13.37
CA GLY A 466 19.58 5.10 -12.10
C GLY A 466 18.12 5.56 -12.08
N ILE A 467 17.85 6.54 -11.24
CA ILE A 467 16.50 7.09 -11.05
C ILE A 467 16.13 8.03 -12.21
N ILE A 468 14.83 8.10 -12.53
CA ILE A 468 14.24 9.04 -13.49
C ILE A 468 13.10 9.79 -12.78
N TRP A 469 13.45 10.76 -11.94
CA TRP A 469 12.44 11.46 -11.15
C TRP A 469 11.35 12.11 -11.99
N PRO A 470 10.07 12.08 -11.54
CA PRO A 470 9.11 13.10 -11.90
C PRO A 470 9.67 14.48 -11.50
N GLN A 471 9.59 15.45 -12.42
CA GLN A 471 10.23 16.75 -12.22
C GLN A 471 9.85 17.47 -10.91
N PRO A 472 8.58 17.44 -10.43
CA PRO A 472 8.19 18.15 -9.21
C PRO A 472 8.92 17.70 -7.95
N ILE A 473 9.43 16.46 -7.91
CA ILE A 473 10.08 15.87 -6.71
C ILE A 473 11.57 15.59 -6.89
N ALA A 474 12.14 15.87 -8.05
CA ALA A 474 13.57 15.69 -8.28
C ALA A 474 14.40 16.46 -7.25
N PRO A 475 15.54 15.90 -6.75
CA PRO A 475 16.35 16.55 -5.71
C PRO A 475 16.94 17.89 -6.16
N PHE A 476 17.18 18.02 -7.46
CA PHE A 476 17.62 19.25 -8.15
C PHE A 476 16.92 19.34 -9.50
N ASP A 477 16.69 20.54 -9.99
CA ASP A 477 16.07 20.76 -11.29
C ASP A 477 17.07 20.49 -12.43
N LEU A 478 18.33 20.84 -12.21
CA LEU A 478 19.39 20.75 -13.19
C LEU A 478 20.75 20.47 -12.54
N ALA A 479 21.59 19.69 -13.23
CA ALA A 479 23.00 19.54 -12.90
C ALA A 479 23.86 20.25 -13.94
N ILE A 480 24.94 20.93 -13.52
CA ILE A 480 25.99 21.45 -14.39
C ILE A 480 27.21 20.55 -14.29
N VAL A 481 27.64 19.98 -15.43
CA VAL A 481 28.82 19.13 -15.55
C VAL A 481 29.87 19.81 -16.44
N PRO A 482 30.80 20.54 -15.84
CA PRO A 482 31.87 21.22 -16.60
C PRO A 482 33.03 20.23 -16.83
N MET A 483 33.15 19.73 -18.06
CA MET A 483 34.13 18.71 -18.43
C MET A 483 35.56 19.22 -18.32
N ASN A 484 36.39 18.57 -17.50
CA ASN A 484 37.80 18.94 -17.31
C ASN A 484 38.02 20.42 -16.88
N MET A 485 37.09 20.97 -16.09
CA MET A 485 37.10 22.37 -15.65
C MET A 485 38.47 22.82 -15.11
N HIS A 486 39.19 21.95 -14.39
CA HIS A 486 40.49 22.21 -13.79
C HIS A 486 41.66 22.30 -14.81
N LYS A 487 41.40 21.94 -16.08
CA LYS A 487 42.39 22.01 -17.18
C LYS A 487 42.08 23.13 -18.18
N SER A 488 40.95 23.79 -18.06
CA SER A 488 40.45 24.83 -18.95
C SER A 488 40.56 26.21 -18.29
N HIS A 489 40.81 27.23 -19.07
CA HIS A 489 40.76 28.63 -18.65
C HIS A 489 39.37 29.26 -18.93
N ARG A 490 38.58 28.69 -19.84
CA ARG A 490 37.28 29.22 -20.29
C ARG A 490 36.09 28.60 -19.51
N ILE A 491 36.15 27.30 -19.31
CA ILE A 491 35.04 26.53 -18.69
C ILE A 491 34.68 27.06 -17.29
N PRO A 492 35.64 27.39 -16.39
CA PRO A 492 35.29 27.88 -15.05
C PRO A 492 34.40 29.12 -15.06
N ASP A 493 34.77 30.13 -15.89
CA ASP A 493 34.05 31.40 -15.95
C ASP A 493 32.62 31.21 -16.52
N ILE A 494 32.51 30.47 -17.63
CA ILE A 494 31.21 30.17 -18.26
C ILE A 494 30.33 29.36 -17.33
N ALA A 495 30.87 28.31 -16.70
CA ALA A 495 30.11 27.46 -15.77
C ALA A 495 29.62 28.26 -14.55
N ASN A 496 30.47 29.13 -13.99
CA ASN A 496 30.08 29.98 -12.87
C ASN A 496 29.01 31.00 -13.25
N ASN A 497 29.13 31.62 -14.43
CA ASN A 497 28.14 32.58 -14.91
C ASN A 497 26.78 31.91 -15.15
N LEU A 498 26.75 30.74 -15.81
CA LEU A 498 25.54 29.98 -16.02
C LEU A 498 24.92 29.49 -14.69
N TYR A 499 25.74 28.99 -13.75
CA TYR A 499 25.28 28.59 -12.42
C TYR A 499 24.60 29.77 -11.70
N ASN A 500 25.23 30.95 -11.70
CA ASN A 500 24.65 32.12 -11.03
C ASN A 500 23.37 32.60 -11.73
N GLY A 501 23.36 32.63 -13.08
CA GLY A 501 22.21 33.03 -13.89
C GLY A 501 21.01 32.11 -13.66
N LEU A 502 21.22 30.79 -13.70
CA LEU A 502 20.17 29.78 -13.46
C LEU A 502 19.62 29.86 -12.03
N LYS A 503 20.48 30.04 -11.02
CA LYS A 503 20.03 30.27 -9.64
C LYS A 503 19.22 31.57 -9.49
N ALA A 504 19.67 32.65 -10.11
CA ALA A 504 18.94 33.93 -10.11
C ALA A 504 17.55 33.79 -10.80
N ALA A 505 17.44 32.88 -11.77
CA ALA A 505 16.20 32.53 -12.44
C ALA A 505 15.29 31.59 -11.62
N GLY A 506 15.67 31.24 -10.38
CA GLY A 506 14.89 30.45 -9.43
C GLY A 506 15.06 28.93 -9.54
N LEU A 507 16.03 28.44 -10.33
CA LEU A 507 16.27 27.00 -10.48
C LEU A 507 17.16 26.45 -9.36
N ASP A 508 16.87 25.23 -8.95
CA ASP A 508 17.64 24.47 -7.97
C ASP A 508 18.74 23.68 -8.66
N VAL A 509 19.95 24.26 -8.72
CA VAL A 509 21.07 23.77 -9.53
C VAL A 509 22.10 23.05 -8.69
N LEU A 510 22.49 21.84 -9.12
CA LEU A 510 23.67 21.12 -8.63
C LEU A 510 24.84 21.36 -9.57
N PHE A 511 25.91 22.01 -9.07
CA PHE A 511 27.12 22.26 -9.84
C PHE A 511 28.21 21.27 -9.46
N ASP A 512 28.61 20.40 -10.39
CA ASP A 512 29.68 19.43 -10.13
C ASP A 512 31.05 20.03 -10.34
N ASP A 513 31.59 20.65 -9.31
CA ASP A 513 32.88 21.30 -9.29
C ASP A 513 34.02 20.36 -8.79
N ARG A 514 33.79 19.05 -8.71
CA ARG A 514 34.81 18.07 -8.35
C ARG A 514 35.89 17.93 -9.42
N LYS A 515 37.07 17.55 -8.96
CA LYS A 515 38.17 17.16 -9.84
C LYS A 515 38.09 15.70 -10.22
N GLU A 516 37.01 15.32 -10.89
CA GLU A 516 36.72 13.96 -11.30
C GLU A 516 36.72 13.78 -12.82
N ARG A 517 36.75 12.51 -13.27
CA ARG A 517 36.58 12.18 -14.69
C ARG A 517 35.14 12.44 -15.12
N PRO A 518 34.92 13.01 -16.35
CA PRO A 518 33.57 13.27 -16.84
C PRO A 518 32.59 12.08 -16.71
N GLY A 519 33.05 10.85 -17.01
CA GLY A 519 32.24 9.66 -16.90
C GLY A 519 31.73 9.37 -15.47
N VAL A 520 32.50 9.68 -14.42
CA VAL A 520 32.07 9.57 -13.02
C VAL A 520 31.02 10.62 -12.71
N MET A 521 31.24 11.87 -13.15
CA MET A 521 30.30 12.96 -12.94
C MET A 521 28.96 12.68 -13.61
N PHE A 522 28.96 12.19 -14.86
CA PHE A 522 27.72 11.80 -15.55
C PHE A 522 26.99 10.65 -14.85
N ASN A 523 27.71 9.59 -14.48
CA ASN A 523 27.12 8.44 -13.80
C ASN A 523 26.47 8.83 -12.47
N ASP A 524 27.07 9.73 -11.71
CA ASP A 524 26.50 10.21 -10.45
C ASP A 524 25.23 11.02 -10.70
N MET A 525 25.17 11.87 -11.72
CA MET A 525 23.98 12.67 -12.04
C MET A 525 22.84 11.78 -12.58
N GLU A 526 23.16 10.77 -13.38
CA GLU A 526 22.19 9.79 -13.88
C GLU A 526 21.67 8.89 -12.76
N LEU A 527 22.56 8.44 -11.87
CA LEU A 527 22.18 7.61 -10.72
C LEU A 527 21.27 8.40 -9.77
N LEU A 528 21.60 9.66 -9.49
CA LEU A 528 20.79 10.55 -8.66
C LEU A 528 19.46 10.92 -9.34
N GLY A 529 19.40 10.82 -10.66
CA GLY A 529 18.19 11.07 -11.45
C GLY A 529 17.88 12.55 -11.65
N VAL A 530 18.89 13.42 -11.73
CA VAL A 530 18.66 14.85 -12.01
C VAL A 530 18.02 14.99 -13.40
N PRO A 531 16.86 15.68 -13.54
CA PRO A 531 16.08 15.67 -14.79
C PRO A 531 16.81 16.24 -15.99
N PHE A 532 17.64 17.25 -15.77
CA PHE A 532 18.43 17.88 -16.84
C PHE A 532 19.90 17.99 -16.45
N THR A 533 20.78 17.76 -17.42
CA THR A 533 22.21 17.92 -17.24
C THR A 533 22.77 18.90 -18.29
N LEU A 534 23.33 20.02 -17.83
CA LEU A 534 24.00 20.99 -18.67
C LEU A 534 25.49 20.64 -18.75
N VAL A 535 25.93 20.25 -19.93
CA VAL A 535 27.29 19.82 -20.19
C VAL A 535 28.07 20.98 -20.83
N ILE A 536 29.19 21.33 -20.20
CA ILE A 536 30.08 22.39 -20.68
C ILE A 536 31.41 21.76 -21.06
N GLY A 537 31.75 21.80 -22.36
CA GLY A 537 32.97 21.23 -22.91
C GLY A 537 33.62 22.12 -23.91
N GLU A 538 34.97 22.14 -23.97
CA GLU A 538 35.76 23.03 -24.81
C GLU A 538 35.30 23.08 -26.28
N ARG A 539 34.99 21.95 -26.90
CA ARG A 539 34.54 21.88 -28.29
C ARG A 539 33.29 22.72 -28.56
N ASN A 540 32.31 22.61 -27.66
CA ASN A 540 31.04 23.32 -27.82
C ASN A 540 31.23 24.84 -27.58
N LEU A 541 32.18 25.21 -26.72
CA LEU A 541 32.51 26.61 -26.46
C LEU A 541 33.14 27.33 -27.68
N ASP A 542 33.77 26.60 -28.60
CA ASP A 542 34.26 27.16 -29.84
C ASP A 542 33.14 27.64 -30.77
N GLU A 543 31.94 27.06 -30.62
CA GLU A 543 30.71 27.46 -31.30
C GLU A 543 29.79 28.35 -30.44
N ASN A 544 30.25 28.83 -29.28
CA ASN A 544 29.48 29.56 -28.29
C ASN A 544 28.26 28.76 -27.78
N LYS A 545 28.39 27.41 -27.61
CA LYS A 545 27.27 26.52 -27.23
C LYS A 545 27.59 25.67 -26.01
N VAL A 546 26.51 25.23 -25.34
CA VAL A 546 26.49 24.22 -24.30
C VAL A 546 25.46 23.15 -24.64
N GLU A 547 25.64 21.93 -24.15
CA GLU A 547 24.71 20.80 -24.37
C GLU A 547 23.79 20.62 -23.18
N LEU A 548 22.47 20.66 -23.39
CA LEU A 548 21.48 20.28 -22.41
C LEU A 548 20.99 18.87 -22.72
N LYS A 549 21.12 17.93 -21.76
CA LYS A 549 20.63 16.56 -21.86
C LYS A 549 19.39 16.40 -20.96
N ASN A 550 18.32 15.88 -21.53
CA ASN A 550 17.13 15.45 -20.76
C ASN A 550 17.33 14.01 -20.28
N ARG A 551 17.20 13.75 -18.98
CA ARG A 551 17.40 12.44 -18.35
C ARG A 551 16.35 11.42 -18.79
N ARG A 552 15.09 11.85 -18.94
CA ARG A 552 13.96 10.96 -19.26
C ARG A 552 13.94 10.55 -20.72
N THR A 553 14.11 11.49 -21.63
CA THR A 553 14.03 11.22 -23.09
C THR A 553 15.37 10.83 -23.69
N GLY A 554 16.48 11.18 -23.03
CA GLY A 554 17.82 11.04 -23.56
C GLY A 554 18.18 12.09 -24.63
N GLU A 555 17.27 13.00 -24.97
CA GLU A 555 17.48 14.05 -25.96
C GLU A 555 18.57 15.01 -25.53
N LYS A 556 19.31 15.49 -26.54
CA LYS A 556 20.38 16.46 -26.37
C LYS A 556 20.09 17.68 -27.22
N LEU A 557 20.11 18.85 -26.58
CA LEU A 557 19.86 20.12 -27.23
C LEU A 557 21.11 20.98 -27.11
N MET A 558 21.60 21.50 -28.26
CA MET A 558 22.69 22.49 -28.29
C MET A 558 22.10 23.88 -28.12
N ILE A 559 22.53 24.59 -27.08
CA ILE A 559 22.01 25.90 -26.67
C ILE A 559 23.11 26.94 -26.74
N ASP A 560 22.81 28.12 -27.30
CA ASP A 560 23.71 29.27 -27.27
C ASP A 560 23.90 29.78 -25.84
N ILE A 561 25.15 30.03 -25.44
CA ILE A 561 25.49 30.45 -24.07
C ILE A 561 24.78 31.74 -23.69
N ASP A 562 24.65 32.69 -24.62
CA ASP A 562 24.05 34.01 -24.37
C ASP A 562 22.56 33.95 -24.05
N THR A 563 21.85 32.88 -24.47
CA THR A 563 20.41 32.67 -24.24
C THR A 563 20.13 31.42 -23.40
N ALA A 564 21.17 30.84 -22.80
CA ALA A 564 21.07 29.53 -22.17
C ALA A 564 20.06 29.48 -21.01
N VAL A 565 19.96 30.54 -20.21
CA VAL A 565 19.04 30.55 -19.04
C VAL A 565 17.58 30.46 -19.49
N GLU A 566 17.18 31.27 -20.49
CA GLU A 566 15.83 31.28 -21.04
C GLU A 566 15.51 29.98 -21.79
N ALA A 567 16.47 29.50 -22.60
CA ALA A 567 16.30 28.26 -23.37
C ALA A 567 16.17 27.02 -22.46
N ILE A 568 16.93 26.94 -21.37
CA ILE A 568 16.84 25.87 -20.36
C ILE A 568 15.47 25.91 -19.68
N LYS A 569 15.01 27.07 -19.22
CA LYS A 569 13.68 27.23 -18.63
C LYS A 569 12.56 26.83 -19.59
N ALA A 570 12.68 27.19 -20.86
CA ALA A 570 11.72 26.78 -21.88
C ALA A 570 11.69 25.25 -22.07
N ALA A 571 12.87 24.62 -22.15
CA ALA A 571 13.00 23.16 -22.29
C ALA A 571 12.50 22.37 -21.07
N MET A 572 12.56 22.97 -19.88
CA MET A 572 12.05 22.35 -18.65
C MET A 572 10.53 22.45 -18.52
N ASN A 573 9.89 23.38 -19.23
CA ASN A 573 8.43 23.58 -19.20
C ASN A 573 7.72 22.95 -20.41
N ALA A 574 8.46 22.41 -21.37
CA ALA A 574 7.96 21.71 -22.56
C ALA A 574 7.65 20.24 -22.25
#